data_335e1a2f7d807d7481533ce29158d1bb
#
_entry.id   335e1a2f7d807d7481533ce29158d1bb
#
_cell.length_a   1.000
_cell.length_b   1.000
_cell.length_c   1.000
_cell.angle_alpha   90.00
_cell.angle_beta   90.00
_cell.angle_gamma   90.00
#
_symmetry.space_group_name_H-M   'P 1'
#
loop_
_entity.id
_entity.type
_entity.pdbx_description
1 polymer ?
#
loop_
_entity_poly.entity_id
_entity_poly.type
_entity_poly.pdbx_seq_one_letter_code
_entity_poly.pdbx_strand_id
1 'polypeptide(L)'
;MADDNIDKALPNVEQTITVPGEEAVTETEVAPTVSLSTSSTSVAEDGSVITLTATLTGSTYTDTTVVLGGTGTATNTSDYTIANITIAAGETTGTASFTPIEDNLYEGVTETAIVSISNVSGGSAQESGDQSVTITITDADSAPTVTLSSNVTTVAENGGAGTVTATLSVATYADVTVELGGAGTATSGTDYTSDYTSAITISAGSLTGTASGASIADDIYEGDETVIVSISSVSGGGATESGDQSVTVTITDAESAPTVNLSSSSTSITETEDGSAITLTATLSNKADEAVTVPITTSGTATEGTDYATISDITIAAGATTGTASITPTDDNISEGIETLVVSLGTLSGADATAGSTSSISLNLVDDDVPNITLTTSAASIAENSSSSLTLTATTSMVATDDIVVTLGAAGTAGLGSA
;
A
#
# COMPACT_ATOMS: atom_id res chain seq x y z
N MET A 1 -73.89 -43.37 51.54
CA MET A 1 -73.29 -42.51 50.56
C MET A 1 -72.39 -41.54 51.27
N ALA A 2 -71.11 -41.82 51.34
CA ALA A 2 -70.12 -40.90 51.91
C ALA A 2 -69.95 -39.75 50.95
N ASP A 3 -70.11 -38.55 51.46
CA ASP A 3 -69.89 -37.33 50.72
C ASP A 3 -68.35 -37.12 50.51
N ASP A 4 -67.91 -37.26 49.31
CA ASP A 4 -66.50 -37.25 48.89
C ASP A 4 -65.98 -35.81 48.68
N ASN A 5 -66.28 -34.91 49.59
CA ASN A 5 -65.91 -33.49 49.49
C ASN A 5 -64.88 -33.09 50.58
N ILE A 6 -63.82 -33.85 50.72
CA ILE A 6 -62.68 -33.51 51.58
C ILE A 6 -61.41 -33.42 50.71
N ASP A 7 -61.35 -32.53 49.73
CA ASP A 7 -60.14 -32.37 49.07
C ASP A 7 -59.88 -30.95 48.53
N LYS A 8 -59.67 -30.05 49.47
CA LYS A 8 -58.95 -28.81 49.27
C LYS A 8 -57.93 -28.70 50.37
N ALA A 9 -56.80 -29.38 50.13
CA ALA A 9 -55.65 -29.23 51.01
C ALA A 9 -55.18 -27.76 51.00
N LEU A 10 -55.43 -27.07 52.11
CA LEU A 10 -54.79 -25.81 52.44
C LEU A 10 -53.44 -26.12 53.08
N PRO A 11 -52.36 -25.38 52.78
CA PRO A 11 -51.01 -25.62 53.34
C PRO A 11 -51.16 -25.52 54.89
N ASN A 12 -50.68 -26.52 55.60
CA ASN A 12 -50.68 -26.64 57.04
C ASN A 12 -52.11 -26.61 57.68
N VAL A 13 -53.04 -27.34 57.10
CA VAL A 13 -54.32 -27.56 57.78
C VAL A 13 -54.26 -28.78 58.71
N GLU A 14 -54.31 -28.56 60.01
CA GLU A 14 -54.57 -29.65 60.97
C GLU A 14 -55.98 -30.20 60.70
N GLN A 15 -56.06 -31.38 60.14
CA GLN A 15 -57.34 -32.07 60.00
C GLN A 15 -57.46 -33.04 61.16
N THR A 16 -58.38 -32.72 62.10
CA THR A 16 -58.71 -33.59 63.25
C THR A 16 -59.88 -34.46 62.86
N ILE A 17 -59.65 -35.76 62.67
CA ILE A 17 -60.69 -36.77 62.49
C ILE A 17 -61.02 -37.33 63.89
N THR A 18 -62.20 -36.99 64.42
CA THR A 18 -62.65 -37.51 65.71
C THR A 18 -63.59 -38.71 65.46
N VAL A 19 -63.12 -39.93 65.72
CA VAL A 19 -63.95 -41.11 65.74
C VAL A 19 -64.47 -41.24 67.22
N PRO A 20 -65.78 -41.39 67.46
CA PRO A 20 -66.29 -41.55 68.86
C PRO A 20 -65.68 -42.75 69.59
N GLY A 21 -64.80 -42.51 70.57
CA GLY A 21 -64.13 -43.51 71.36
C GLY A 21 -62.63 -43.76 71.14
N GLU A 22 -62.00 -43.05 70.17
CA GLU A 22 -60.55 -43.05 69.97
C GLU A 22 -59.93 -41.67 70.18
N GLU A 23 -58.65 -41.62 70.58
CA GLU A 23 -57.91 -40.35 70.66
C GLU A 23 -57.78 -39.71 69.24
N ALA A 24 -57.96 -38.38 69.24
CA ALA A 24 -57.84 -37.62 67.99
C ALA A 24 -56.43 -37.72 67.40
N VAL A 25 -56.31 -38.35 66.25
CA VAL A 25 -55.08 -38.34 65.52
C VAL A 25 -54.99 -37.08 64.65
N THR A 26 -54.12 -36.18 65.02
CA THR A 26 -53.84 -34.98 64.24
C THR A 26 -52.73 -35.31 63.23
N GLU A 27 -53.08 -35.55 61.97
CA GLU A 27 -52.10 -35.58 60.92
C GLU A 27 -51.83 -34.14 60.47
N THR A 28 -50.58 -33.72 60.59
CA THR A 28 -50.13 -32.48 60.07
C THR A 28 -49.63 -32.77 58.66
N GLU A 29 -50.41 -32.48 57.60
CA GLU A 29 -49.99 -32.62 56.22
C GLU A 29 -49.00 -31.50 55.92
N VAL A 30 -47.72 -31.89 55.66
CA VAL A 30 -46.65 -30.95 55.27
C VAL A 30 -46.78 -30.73 53.79
N ALA A 31 -46.98 -29.46 53.44
CA ALA A 31 -46.98 -29.09 51.98
C ALA A 31 -45.75 -29.61 51.26
N PRO A 32 -45.90 -30.27 50.11
CA PRO A 32 -44.78 -30.75 49.36
C PRO A 32 -43.89 -29.60 48.89
N THR A 33 -42.56 -29.85 48.91
CA THR A 33 -41.61 -28.85 48.42
C THR A 33 -40.98 -29.31 47.14
N VAL A 34 -40.64 -28.33 46.21
CA VAL A 34 -40.03 -28.54 44.91
C VAL A 34 -38.55 -28.21 44.99
N SER A 35 -37.70 -29.12 44.50
CA SER A 35 -36.31 -28.88 44.21
C SER A 35 -36.03 -28.92 42.68
N LEU A 36 -35.00 -28.19 42.22
CA LEU A 36 -34.58 -28.13 40.82
C LEU A 36 -33.20 -28.78 40.65
N SER A 37 -33.04 -29.58 39.62
CA SER A 37 -31.76 -30.20 39.23
C SER A 37 -31.60 -30.20 37.73
N THR A 38 -30.36 -30.41 37.25
CA THR A 38 -29.99 -30.47 35.82
C THR A 38 -29.19 -31.74 35.49
N SER A 39 -29.36 -32.28 34.29
CA SER A 39 -28.58 -33.45 33.84
C SER A 39 -27.13 -33.10 33.50
N SER A 40 -26.81 -31.84 33.23
CA SER A 40 -25.45 -31.33 32.99
C SER A 40 -25.34 -29.90 33.49
N THR A 41 -24.12 -29.49 33.88
CA THR A 41 -23.76 -28.11 34.23
C THR A 41 -22.99 -27.38 33.16
N SER A 42 -22.76 -28.03 31.98
CA SER A 42 -22.10 -27.43 30.84
C SER A 42 -22.63 -28.02 29.55
N VAL A 43 -22.70 -27.19 28.51
CA VAL A 43 -23.10 -27.55 27.14
C VAL A 43 -22.44 -26.61 26.16
N ALA A 44 -22.07 -27.08 24.94
CA ALA A 44 -21.69 -26.22 23.83
C ALA A 44 -22.98 -25.67 23.17
N GLU A 45 -22.90 -24.53 22.50
CA GLU A 45 -24.02 -23.93 21.77
C GLU A 45 -24.64 -24.88 20.75
N ASP A 46 -23.80 -25.61 19.99
CA ASP A 46 -24.20 -26.67 19.06
C ASP A 46 -24.50 -28.00 19.77
N GLY A 47 -24.48 -28.00 21.09
CA GLY A 47 -24.59 -29.21 21.94
C GLY A 47 -25.99 -29.76 22.07
N SER A 48 -26.08 -30.93 22.67
CA SER A 48 -27.35 -31.61 22.91
C SER A 48 -28.15 -30.93 24.05
N VAL A 49 -29.46 -31.01 23.95
CA VAL A 49 -30.40 -30.50 24.95
C VAL A 49 -30.10 -31.07 26.33
N ILE A 50 -30.08 -30.22 27.36
CA ILE A 50 -29.98 -30.55 28.77
C ILE A 50 -31.38 -30.74 29.35
N THR A 51 -31.55 -31.72 30.21
CA THR A 51 -32.81 -31.93 30.94
C THR A 51 -32.79 -31.24 32.30
N LEU A 52 -33.74 -30.34 32.52
CA LEU A 52 -34.08 -29.78 33.86
C LEU A 52 -35.14 -30.64 34.50
N THR A 53 -34.95 -31.01 35.78
CA THR A 53 -35.87 -31.85 36.52
C THR A 53 -36.31 -31.13 37.79
N ALA A 54 -37.63 -30.95 37.94
CA ALA A 54 -38.24 -30.55 39.20
C ALA A 54 -38.71 -31.80 39.96
N THR A 55 -38.38 -31.88 41.24
CA THR A 55 -38.74 -33.02 42.12
C THR A 55 -39.50 -32.54 43.32
N LEU A 56 -40.71 -33.12 43.58
CA LEU A 56 -41.54 -32.91 44.76
C LEU A 56 -41.13 -33.90 45.86
N THR A 57 -41.17 -33.45 47.10
CA THR A 57 -41.05 -34.31 48.31
C THR A 57 -42.17 -35.28 48.49
N GLY A 58 -43.32 -35.05 47.86
CA GLY A 58 -44.51 -35.92 47.89
C GLY A 58 -45.43 -35.61 46.70
N SER A 59 -46.23 -36.57 46.24
CA SER A 59 -47.11 -36.38 45.09
C SER A 59 -48.29 -35.47 45.44
N THR A 60 -48.81 -34.77 44.46
CA THR A 60 -49.95 -33.85 44.59
C THR A 60 -51.20 -34.40 43.87
N TYR A 61 -52.41 -34.03 44.30
CA TYR A 61 -53.67 -34.46 43.65
C TYR A 61 -54.04 -33.67 42.39
N THR A 62 -53.34 -32.57 42.15
CA THR A 62 -53.47 -31.72 40.93
C THR A 62 -52.08 -31.47 40.32
N ASP A 63 -52.06 -31.13 39.08
CA ASP A 63 -50.81 -30.75 38.44
C ASP A 63 -50.10 -29.61 39.16
N THR A 64 -48.76 -29.71 39.27
CA THR A 64 -47.94 -28.66 39.85
C THR A 64 -47.12 -28.03 38.72
N THR A 65 -47.29 -26.73 38.51
CA THR A 65 -46.50 -25.95 37.53
C THR A 65 -45.37 -25.22 38.21
N VAL A 66 -44.16 -25.46 37.76
CA VAL A 66 -42.92 -24.79 38.17
C VAL A 66 -42.51 -23.82 37.08
N VAL A 67 -42.62 -22.54 37.35
CA VAL A 67 -42.20 -21.49 36.42
C VAL A 67 -40.71 -21.24 36.58
N LEU A 68 -39.97 -21.34 35.49
CA LEU A 68 -38.53 -21.12 35.49
C LEU A 68 -38.21 -19.69 35.00
N GLY A 69 -37.18 -19.09 35.59
CA GLY A 69 -36.57 -17.85 35.17
C GLY A 69 -35.10 -18.06 34.85
N GLY A 70 -34.54 -17.31 33.92
CA GLY A 70 -33.12 -17.33 33.57
C GLY A 70 -32.46 -15.99 33.86
N THR A 71 -31.28 -16.05 34.44
CA THR A 71 -30.35 -14.92 34.63
C THR A 71 -28.92 -15.39 34.33
N GLY A 72 -27.94 -14.50 34.41
CA GLY A 72 -26.55 -14.82 34.12
C GLY A 72 -26.00 -13.94 33.00
N THR A 73 -24.91 -14.37 32.35
CA THR A 73 -24.33 -13.68 31.18
C THR A 73 -25.05 -14.10 29.89
N ALA A 74 -25.41 -15.38 29.79
CA ALA A 74 -26.24 -15.89 28.71
C ALA A 74 -27.68 -15.35 28.74
N THR A 75 -28.19 -14.99 27.59
CA THR A 75 -29.52 -14.37 27.42
C THR A 75 -30.54 -15.40 26.93
N ASN A 76 -31.64 -15.55 27.65
CA ASN A 76 -32.72 -16.40 27.19
C ASN A 76 -33.33 -15.87 25.88
N THR A 77 -33.55 -16.74 24.93
CA THR A 77 -33.99 -16.51 23.54
C THR A 77 -32.91 -16.13 22.53
N SER A 78 -31.73 -15.73 22.97
CA SER A 78 -30.54 -15.57 22.11
C SER A 78 -29.65 -16.79 22.22
N ASP A 79 -29.21 -17.14 23.42
CA ASP A 79 -28.17 -18.14 23.66
C ASP A 79 -28.77 -19.49 24.11
N TYR A 80 -29.99 -19.47 24.64
CA TYR A 80 -30.73 -20.68 25.04
C TYR A 80 -32.24 -20.45 25.13
N THR A 81 -33.01 -21.56 25.18
CA THR A 81 -34.44 -21.54 25.52
C THR A 81 -34.76 -22.50 26.64
N ILE A 82 -35.70 -22.09 27.51
CA ILE A 82 -36.28 -22.91 28.60
C ILE A 82 -37.79 -22.82 28.57
N ALA A 83 -38.43 -23.90 29.00
CA ALA A 83 -39.89 -23.92 29.24
C ALA A 83 -40.18 -24.22 30.71
N ASN A 84 -41.39 -23.87 31.17
CA ASN A 84 -41.88 -24.24 32.51
C ASN A 84 -42.00 -25.77 32.63
N ILE A 85 -41.84 -26.27 33.84
CA ILE A 85 -42.01 -27.70 34.16
C ILE A 85 -43.40 -27.93 34.72
N THR A 86 -44.09 -28.94 34.19
CA THR A 86 -45.33 -29.45 34.79
C THR A 86 -45.08 -30.82 35.37
N ILE A 87 -45.37 -30.97 36.68
CA ILE A 87 -45.40 -32.25 37.39
C ILE A 87 -46.87 -32.69 37.41
N ALA A 88 -47.19 -33.79 36.75
CA ALA A 88 -48.55 -34.28 36.65
C ALA A 88 -49.07 -34.78 37.99
N ALA A 89 -50.40 -34.69 38.19
CA ALA A 89 -51.04 -35.19 39.38
C ALA A 89 -50.68 -36.68 39.64
N GLY A 90 -50.28 -36.99 40.86
CA GLY A 90 -49.83 -38.32 41.28
C GLY A 90 -48.33 -38.60 41.04
N GLU A 91 -47.65 -37.79 40.22
CA GLU A 91 -46.23 -37.90 39.99
C GLU A 91 -45.42 -37.04 40.97
N THR A 92 -44.13 -37.36 41.14
CA THR A 92 -43.20 -36.58 41.98
C THR A 92 -42.12 -35.89 41.18
N THR A 93 -42.09 -36.08 39.86
CA THR A 93 -41.10 -35.45 38.98
C THR A 93 -41.70 -34.94 37.71
N GLY A 94 -41.20 -33.83 37.22
CA GLY A 94 -41.47 -33.27 35.91
C GLY A 94 -40.18 -32.79 35.25
N THR A 95 -40.15 -32.68 33.92
CA THR A 95 -38.97 -32.26 33.22
C THR A 95 -39.28 -31.19 32.17
N ALA A 96 -38.26 -30.37 31.86
CA ALA A 96 -38.25 -29.46 30.72
C ALA A 96 -36.86 -29.51 30.04
N SER A 97 -36.84 -29.04 28.83
CA SER A 97 -35.59 -28.92 28.06
C SER A 97 -34.95 -27.54 28.29
N PHE A 98 -33.63 -27.54 28.49
CA PHE A 98 -32.79 -26.41 28.27
C PHE A 98 -32.09 -26.65 26.91
N THR A 99 -32.38 -25.81 25.92
CA THR A 99 -31.88 -25.96 24.56
C THR A 99 -30.95 -24.82 24.25
N PRO A 100 -29.63 -25.08 24.06
CA PRO A 100 -28.71 -24.06 23.62
C PRO A 100 -29.03 -23.63 22.19
N ILE A 101 -28.61 -22.43 21.79
CA ILE A 101 -28.84 -21.85 20.48
C ILE A 101 -27.44 -21.51 19.88
N GLU A 102 -27.15 -22.07 18.76
CA GLU A 102 -26.00 -21.80 17.90
C GLU A 102 -26.28 -20.60 17.00
N ASP A 103 -25.36 -19.62 16.87
CA ASP A 103 -25.58 -18.42 16.06
C ASP A 103 -24.46 -18.10 15.04
N ASN A 104 -23.39 -18.91 14.95
CA ASN A 104 -22.20 -18.70 14.10
C ASN A 104 -21.44 -17.40 14.41
N LEU A 105 -21.41 -17.01 15.67
CA LEU A 105 -20.75 -15.80 16.14
C LEU A 105 -19.70 -16.16 17.20
N TYR A 106 -18.43 -15.97 16.90
CA TYR A 106 -17.37 -16.22 17.89
C TYR A 106 -17.44 -15.19 19.02
N GLU A 107 -17.73 -15.65 20.22
CA GLU A 107 -17.84 -14.84 21.43
C GLU A 107 -16.59 -14.92 22.30
N GLY A 108 -15.83 -16.01 22.17
CA GLY A 108 -14.53 -16.21 22.81
C GLY A 108 -14.57 -16.36 24.32
N VAL A 109 -15.75 -16.38 24.92
CA VAL A 109 -15.99 -16.49 26.34
C VAL A 109 -17.06 -17.53 26.61
N THR A 110 -16.94 -18.25 27.74
CA THR A 110 -17.99 -19.10 28.22
C THR A 110 -19.05 -18.25 28.91
N GLU A 111 -20.29 -18.48 28.57
CA GLU A 111 -21.41 -17.82 29.19
C GLU A 111 -22.07 -18.64 30.29
N THR A 112 -22.86 -18.03 31.13
CA THR A 112 -23.57 -18.71 32.23
C THR A 112 -25.05 -18.41 32.19
N ALA A 113 -25.85 -19.46 32.14
CA ALA A 113 -27.30 -19.41 32.39
C ALA A 113 -27.57 -19.89 33.80
N ILE A 114 -28.10 -19.02 34.66
CA ILE A 114 -28.57 -19.37 36.01
C ILE A 114 -30.10 -19.54 35.93
N VAL A 115 -30.54 -20.80 35.88
CA VAL A 115 -31.94 -21.14 35.82
C VAL A 115 -32.48 -21.34 37.25
N SER A 116 -33.49 -20.58 37.63
CA SER A 116 -34.09 -20.60 38.98
C SER A 116 -35.60 -20.83 38.91
N ILE A 117 -36.16 -21.35 39.98
CA ILE A 117 -37.61 -21.36 40.17
C ILE A 117 -38.06 -19.93 40.48
N SER A 118 -38.96 -19.38 39.69
CA SER A 118 -39.54 -18.05 39.91
C SER A 118 -40.93 -18.10 40.55
N ASN A 119 -41.64 -19.22 40.37
CA ASN A 119 -42.91 -19.44 40.98
C ASN A 119 -43.28 -20.93 40.96
N VAL A 120 -44.01 -21.39 42.00
CA VAL A 120 -44.63 -22.71 42.04
C VAL A 120 -46.15 -22.52 42.25
N SER A 121 -46.95 -23.22 41.45
CA SER A 121 -48.40 -23.15 41.56
C SER A 121 -49.05 -24.53 41.33
N GLY A 122 -50.18 -24.80 41.98
CA GLY A 122 -50.87 -26.08 41.96
C GLY A 122 -50.38 -27.02 43.10
N GLY A 123 -51.20 -27.98 43.47
CA GLY A 123 -50.89 -29.02 44.45
C GLY A 123 -50.53 -28.55 45.87
N SER A 124 -50.77 -27.31 46.21
CA SER A 124 -50.27 -26.66 47.44
C SER A 124 -48.79 -26.75 47.69
N ALA A 125 -48.03 -27.02 46.60
CA ALA A 125 -46.55 -27.15 46.60
C ALA A 125 -45.88 -25.80 46.77
N GLN A 126 -44.73 -25.79 47.40
CA GLN A 126 -43.85 -24.62 47.59
C GLN A 126 -42.42 -24.90 47.13
N GLU A 127 -41.64 -23.88 46.81
CA GLU A 127 -40.23 -24.03 46.57
C GLU A 127 -39.44 -24.44 47.81
N SER A 128 -38.46 -25.34 47.70
CA SER A 128 -37.62 -25.79 48.81
C SER A 128 -36.44 -24.85 49.07
N GLY A 129 -36.74 -23.65 49.59
CA GLY A 129 -35.75 -22.57 49.63
C GLY A 129 -35.42 -22.08 48.19
N ASP A 130 -34.49 -21.17 48.05
CA ASP A 130 -34.12 -20.63 46.73
C ASP A 130 -33.43 -21.73 45.90
N GLN A 131 -34.08 -22.20 44.85
CA GLN A 131 -33.60 -23.27 43.95
C GLN A 131 -33.06 -22.68 42.65
N SER A 132 -31.81 -22.93 42.36
CA SER A 132 -31.20 -22.58 41.09
C SER A 132 -30.15 -23.61 40.62
N VAL A 133 -29.96 -23.68 39.31
CA VAL A 133 -28.90 -24.45 38.69
C VAL A 133 -28.17 -23.52 37.74
N THR A 134 -26.82 -23.63 37.74
CA THR A 134 -25.98 -22.87 36.80
C THR A 134 -25.51 -23.81 35.68
N ILE A 135 -25.73 -23.39 34.46
CA ILE A 135 -25.31 -24.06 33.25
C ILE A 135 -24.32 -23.15 32.53
N THR A 136 -23.13 -23.66 32.23
CA THR A 136 -22.13 -22.96 31.44
C THR A 136 -22.36 -23.32 29.96
N ILE A 137 -22.51 -22.32 29.10
CA ILE A 137 -22.60 -22.45 27.66
C ILE A 137 -21.21 -22.12 27.10
N THR A 138 -20.64 -23.01 26.28
CA THR A 138 -19.35 -22.80 25.64
C THR A 138 -19.53 -22.51 24.15
N ASP A 139 -18.85 -21.49 23.66
CA ASP A 139 -18.79 -21.14 22.26
C ASP A 139 -18.32 -22.34 21.42
N ALA A 140 -19.03 -22.65 20.34
CA ALA A 140 -18.71 -23.74 19.42
C ALA A 140 -17.82 -23.29 18.26
N ASP A 141 -17.75 -21.98 18.03
CA ASP A 141 -16.97 -21.38 16.96
C ASP A 141 -15.46 -21.33 17.28
N SER A 142 -14.65 -21.47 16.26
CA SER A 142 -13.20 -21.34 16.38
C SER A 142 -12.78 -19.89 16.37
N ALA A 143 -11.74 -19.55 17.15
CA ALA A 143 -11.16 -18.20 17.14
C ALA A 143 -10.89 -17.70 15.70
N PRO A 144 -11.36 -16.50 15.32
CA PRO A 144 -11.31 -16.01 13.96
C PRO A 144 -9.88 -15.69 13.50
N THR A 145 -9.64 -15.89 12.23
CA THR A 145 -8.42 -15.42 11.56
C THR A 145 -8.75 -14.36 10.53
N VAL A 146 -7.83 -13.40 10.34
CA VAL A 146 -7.95 -12.30 9.38
C VAL A 146 -7.09 -12.57 8.17
N THR A 147 -7.66 -12.39 6.97
CA THR A 147 -6.94 -12.37 5.69
C THR A 147 -7.08 -11.02 5.01
N LEU A 148 -6.09 -10.62 4.18
CA LEU A 148 -6.15 -9.43 3.33
C LEU A 148 -6.37 -9.81 1.87
N SER A 149 -7.10 -8.96 1.15
CA SER A 149 -7.23 -9.00 -0.30
C SER A 149 -7.31 -7.59 -0.87
N SER A 150 -6.93 -7.41 -2.13
CA SER A 150 -7.14 -6.16 -2.89
C SER A 150 -8.07 -6.43 -4.07
N ASN A 151 -8.95 -5.49 -4.38
CA ASN A 151 -9.81 -5.56 -5.56
C ASN A 151 -9.06 -5.28 -6.87
N VAL A 152 -7.84 -4.74 -6.79
CA VAL A 152 -6.96 -4.42 -7.93
C VAL A 152 -5.54 -4.85 -7.62
N THR A 153 -4.77 -5.16 -8.67
CA THR A 153 -3.32 -5.40 -8.60
C THR A 153 -2.53 -4.24 -9.22
N THR A 154 -3.21 -3.41 -10.03
CA THR A 154 -2.63 -2.27 -10.73
C THR A 154 -3.64 -1.12 -10.75
N VAL A 155 -3.18 0.10 -10.61
CA VAL A 155 -3.95 1.33 -10.79
C VAL A 155 -3.12 2.29 -11.63
N ALA A 156 -3.77 3.11 -12.47
CA ALA A 156 -3.10 4.19 -13.15
C ALA A 156 -2.90 5.36 -12.18
N GLU A 157 -1.78 6.04 -12.26
CA GLU A 157 -1.47 7.22 -11.46
C GLU A 157 -2.55 8.31 -11.60
N ASN A 158 -3.03 8.55 -12.81
CA ASN A 158 -3.98 9.62 -13.14
C ASN A 158 -5.44 9.31 -12.73
N GLY A 159 -5.67 8.87 -11.49
CA GLY A 159 -7.02 8.71 -10.92
C GLY A 159 -7.42 7.26 -10.68
N GLY A 160 -6.44 6.36 -10.58
CA GLY A 160 -6.67 5.00 -10.14
C GLY A 160 -7.07 4.96 -8.66
N ALA A 161 -7.96 4.03 -8.31
CA ALA A 161 -8.35 3.78 -6.93
C ALA A 161 -8.44 2.29 -6.67
N GLY A 162 -8.11 1.90 -5.44
CA GLY A 162 -8.19 0.52 -4.99
C GLY A 162 -8.78 0.41 -3.59
N THR A 163 -9.21 -0.79 -3.25
CA THR A 163 -9.77 -1.12 -1.95
C THR A 163 -9.08 -2.37 -1.42
N VAL A 164 -8.54 -2.25 -0.21
CA VAL A 164 -8.03 -3.38 0.56
C VAL A 164 -9.15 -3.85 1.48
N THR A 165 -9.42 -5.14 1.50
CA THR A 165 -10.46 -5.78 2.32
C THR A 165 -9.80 -6.73 3.32
N ALA A 166 -10.10 -6.54 4.59
CA ALA A 166 -9.82 -7.50 5.64
C ALA A 166 -11.05 -8.41 5.82
N THR A 167 -10.84 -9.73 5.85
CA THR A 167 -11.91 -10.72 5.97
C THR A 167 -11.65 -11.65 7.14
N LEU A 168 -12.62 -11.79 8.04
CA LEU A 168 -12.62 -12.76 9.13
C LEU A 168 -13.10 -14.13 8.63
N SER A 169 -12.53 -15.20 9.20
CA SER A 169 -12.99 -16.58 8.95
C SER A 169 -14.35 -16.87 9.55
N VAL A 170 -14.70 -16.20 10.65
CA VAL A 170 -16.01 -16.26 11.33
C VAL A 170 -16.29 -14.88 11.94
N ALA A 171 -17.56 -14.50 12.02
CA ALA A 171 -17.96 -13.23 12.61
C ALA A 171 -17.71 -13.21 14.15
N THR A 172 -17.56 -12.03 14.73
CA THR A 172 -17.27 -11.85 16.15
C THR A 172 -18.33 -10.99 16.83
N TYR A 173 -18.58 -11.22 18.11
CA TYR A 173 -19.50 -10.40 18.91
C TYR A 173 -19.00 -8.98 19.17
N ALA A 174 -17.70 -8.73 19.00
CA ALA A 174 -17.05 -7.45 19.22
C ALA A 174 -16.35 -6.96 17.95
N ASP A 175 -16.14 -5.66 17.83
CA ASP A 175 -15.38 -5.07 16.74
C ASP A 175 -13.95 -5.64 16.70
N VAL A 176 -13.44 -5.88 15.49
CA VAL A 176 -12.06 -6.25 15.22
C VAL A 176 -11.37 -5.09 14.52
N THR A 177 -10.25 -4.64 15.08
CA THR A 177 -9.38 -3.63 14.47
C THR A 177 -8.16 -4.29 13.86
N VAL A 178 -7.94 -4.05 12.59
CA VAL A 178 -6.79 -4.51 11.79
C VAL A 178 -5.93 -3.30 11.47
N GLU A 179 -4.80 -3.17 12.17
CA GLU A 179 -3.81 -2.12 11.87
C GLU A 179 -3.00 -2.50 10.64
N LEU A 180 -2.86 -1.58 9.70
CA LEU A 180 -2.13 -1.80 8.46
C LEU A 180 -0.77 -1.10 8.49
N GLY A 181 0.20 -1.70 7.81
CA GLY A 181 1.50 -1.13 7.50
C GLY A 181 1.66 -0.94 6.00
N GLY A 182 2.35 0.12 5.60
CA GLY A 182 2.69 0.41 4.20
C GLY A 182 4.18 0.23 3.93
N ALA A 183 4.51 -0.34 2.78
CA ALA A 183 5.85 -0.45 2.23
C ALA A 183 5.77 -0.37 0.70
N GLY A 184 6.92 -0.46 0.03
CA GLY A 184 7.00 -0.37 -1.44
C GLY A 184 7.88 0.78 -1.89
N THR A 185 7.84 1.13 -3.17
CA THR A 185 8.58 2.24 -3.77
C THR A 185 7.78 3.53 -3.72
N ALA A 186 6.45 3.45 -3.87
CA ALA A 186 5.55 4.60 -3.84
C ALA A 186 5.49 5.27 -2.45
N THR A 187 5.45 6.58 -2.43
CA THR A 187 5.47 7.44 -1.24
C THR A 187 4.07 7.92 -0.87
N SER A 188 3.63 7.63 0.34
CA SER A 188 2.33 8.11 0.84
C SER A 188 2.25 9.63 0.91
N GLY A 189 1.21 10.19 0.35
CA GLY A 189 0.96 11.64 0.28
C GLY A 189 1.55 12.33 -0.95
N THR A 190 2.42 11.65 -1.71
CA THR A 190 2.93 12.09 -3.02
C THR A 190 2.25 11.28 -4.11
N ASP A 191 2.39 9.96 -4.08
CA ASP A 191 1.98 9.06 -5.16
C ASP A 191 0.62 8.40 -4.89
N TYR A 192 0.22 8.33 -3.60
CA TYR A 192 -1.09 7.82 -3.21
C TYR A 192 -1.59 8.42 -1.90
N THR A 193 -2.92 8.37 -1.69
CA THR A 193 -3.53 8.82 -0.44
C THR A 193 -3.23 7.85 0.70
N SER A 194 -2.99 8.37 1.91
CA SER A 194 -2.62 7.57 3.10
C SER A 194 -3.70 6.59 3.58
N ASP A 195 -4.90 6.62 2.98
CA ASP A 195 -6.04 5.79 3.40
C ASP A 195 -5.79 4.30 3.17
N TYR A 196 -4.92 3.90 2.23
CA TYR A 196 -4.52 2.51 2.04
C TYR A 196 -3.85 1.87 3.26
N THR A 197 -3.26 2.67 4.13
CA THR A 197 -2.57 2.20 5.35
C THR A 197 -3.34 2.55 6.62
N SER A 198 -4.58 3.02 6.50
CA SER A 198 -5.46 3.30 7.63
C SER A 198 -5.97 2.01 8.25
N ALA A 199 -6.16 2.00 9.56
CA ALA A 199 -6.73 0.85 10.26
C ALA A 199 -8.12 0.50 9.71
N ILE A 200 -8.36 -0.81 9.52
CA ILE A 200 -9.66 -1.34 9.13
C ILE A 200 -10.40 -1.80 10.38
N THR A 201 -11.63 -1.31 10.58
CA THR A 201 -12.54 -1.83 11.60
C THR A 201 -13.53 -2.77 10.93
N ILE A 202 -13.59 -4.02 11.41
CA ILE A 202 -14.65 -4.98 11.09
C ILE A 202 -15.64 -4.93 12.26
N SER A 203 -16.83 -4.43 12.00
CA SER A 203 -17.84 -4.27 13.04
C SER A 203 -18.36 -5.62 13.55
N ALA A 204 -18.75 -5.69 14.81
CA ALA A 204 -19.41 -6.83 15.42
C ALA A 204 -20.50 -7.43 14.51
N GLY A 205 -20.54 -8.73 14.37
CA GLY A 205 -21.45 -9.46 13.48
C GLY A 205 -21.12 -9.38 11.98
N SER A 206 -20.06 -8.64 11.58
CA SER A 206 -19.62 -8.54 10.18
C SER A 206 -18.43 -9.44 9.91
N LEU A 207 -18.29 -9.90 8.66
CA LEU A 207 -17.13 -10.68 8.22
C LEU A 207 -16.05 -9.81 7.58
N THR A 208 -16.33 -8.60 7.13
CA THR A 208 -15.42 -7.79 6.35
C THR A 208 -15.37 -6.34 6.77
N GLY A 209 -14.21 -5.73 6.61
CA GLY A 209 -13.99 -4.30 6.66
C GLY A 209 -13.07 -3.87 5.54
N THR A 210 -13.05 -2.58 5.20
CA THR A 210 -12.30 -2.09 4.05
C THR A 210 -11.57 -0.78 4.33
N ALA A 211 -10.42 -0.61 3.68
CA ALA A 211 -9.74 0.67 3.51
C ALA A 211 -9.59 0.95 2.00
N SER A 212 -9.78 2.19 1.58
CA SER A 212 -9.70 2.58 0.18
C SER A 212 -8.72 3.73 0.02
N GLY A 213 -7.91 3.68 -1.03
CA GLY A 213 -6.98 4.73 -1.40
C GLY A 213 -7.05 5.03 -2.89
N ALA A 214 -6.47 6.15 -3.28
CA ALA A 214 -6.36 6.58 -4.67
C ALA A 214 -4.92 6.99 -4.97
N SER A 215 -4.48 6.80 -6.20
CA SER A 215 -3.25 7.37 -6.72
C SER A 215 -3.38 8.89 -6.84
N ILE A 216 -2.24 9.57 -6.77
CA ILE A 216 -2.12 11.02 -6.93
C ILE A 216 -1.29 11.24 -8.19
N ALA A 217 -1.86 11.94 -9.17
CA ALA A 217 -1.19 12.26 -10.42
C ALA A 217 -0.33 13.52 -10.30
N ASP A 218 0.80 13.52 -11.01
CA ASP A 218 1.60 14.72 -11.27
C ASP A 218 2.10 14.78 -12.74
N ASP A 219 3.15 15.49 -13.05
CA ASP A 219 3.72 15.64 -14.40
C ASP A 219 5.19 15.19 -14.42
N ILE A 220 5.58 14.23 -13.58
CA ILE A 220 6.95 13.74 -13.43
C ILE A 220 6.99 12.26 -13.81
N TYR A 221 7.93 11.85 -14.64
CA TYR A 221 8.18 10.44 -14.90
C TYR A 221 8.93 9.82 -13.70
N GLU A 222 8.32 8.84 -13.08
CA GLU A 222 8.84 8.12 -11.90
C GLU A 222 9.02 6.62 -12.20
N GLY A 223 8.38 6.15 -13.27
CA GLY A 223 8.24 4.73 -13.58
C GLY A 223 7.16 4.06 -12.74
N ASP A 224 6.93 2.78 -13.01
CA ASP A 224 5.92 2.03 -12.24
C ASP A 224 6.38 1.81 -10.80
N GLU A 225 5.54 2.15 -9.83
CA GLU A 225 5.82 2.05 -8.41
C GLU A 225 4.90 1.05 -7.69
N THR A 226 5.25 0.66 -6.49
CA THR A 226 4.50 -0.33 -5.71
C THR A 226 4.07 0.21 -4.35
N VAL A 227 2.82 -0.09 -3.99
CA VAL A 227 2.30 0.02 -2.63
C VAL A 227 2.10 -1.39 -2.08
N ILE A 228 2.80 -1.74 -1.01
CA ILE A 228 2.66 -3.01 -0.31
C ILE A 228 1.94 -2.74 1.01
N VAL A 229 0.73 -3.26 1.14
CA VAL A 229 -0.06 -3.15 2.37
C VAL A 229 -0.03 -4.48 3.10
N SER A 230 0.35 -4.47 4.37
CA SER A 230 0.42 -5.66 5.23
C SER A 230 -0.32 -5.44 6.54
N ILE A 231 -0.73 -6.51 7.21
CA ILE A 231 -1.22 -6.43 8.59
C ILE A 231 -0.02 -6.18 9.51
N SER A 232 -0.12 -5.17 10.35
CA SER A 232 0.86 -4.89 11.41
C SER A 232 0.42 -5.41 12.77
N SER A 233 -0.88 -5.42 13.04
CA SER A 233 -1.49 -6.05 14.21
C SER A 233 -2.98 -6.25 14.05
N VAL A 234 -3.53 -7.24 14.78
CA VAL A 234 -4.97 -7.49 14.89
C VAL A 234 -5.35 -7.42 16.35
N SER A 235 -6.47 -6.76 16.68
CA SER A 235 -6.99 -6.65 18.04
C SER A 235 -8.52 -6.66 18.06
N GLY A 236 -9.11 -7.13 19.16
CA GLY A 236 -10.57 -7.27 19.32
C GLY A 236 -11.08 -8.63 18.84
N GLY A 237 -12.25 -9.01 19.31
CA GLY A 237 -12.98 -10.22 18.90
C GLY A 237 -12.20 -11.55 19.00
N GLY A 238 -11.08 -11.62 19.75
CA GLY A 238 -10.22 -12.81 19.78
C GLY A 238 -9.53 -13.15 18.46
N ALA A 239 -9.61 -12.25 17.46
CA ALA A 239 -9.07 -12.46 16.12
C ALA A 239 -7.53 -12.40 16.07
N THR A 240 -6.96 -13.17 15.17
CA THR A 240 -5.51 -13.18 14.88
C THR A 240 -5.27 -13.14 13.38
N GLU A 241 -4.07 -12.75 12.95
CA GLU A 241 -3.69 -12.80 11.55
C GLU A 241 -3.55 -14.25 11.06
N SER A 242 -3.99 -14.54 9.83
CA SER A 242 -3.88 -15.86 9.20
C SER A 242 -2.51 -16.04 8.50
N GLY A 243 -1.45 -16.20 9.27
CA GLY A 243 -0.08 -16.11 8.75
C GLY A 243 0.23 -14.69 8.29
N ASP A 244 1.41 -14.46 7.68
CA ASP A 244 1.81 -13.13 7.20
C ASP A 244 0.95 -12.71 6.00
N GLN A 245 0.11 -11.70 6.17
CA GLN A 245 -0.80 -11.19 5.14
C GLN A 245 -0.28 -9.90 4.53
N SER A 246 -0.15 -9.89 3.20
CA SER A 246 0.16 -8.68 2.45
C SER A 246 -0.47 -8.70 1.06
N VAL A 247 -0.75 -7.51 0.55
CA VAL A 247 -1.20 -7.27 -0.83
C VAL A 247 -0.32 -6.21 -1.47
N THR A 248 -0.03 -6.35 -2.77
CA THR A 248 0.73 -5.39 -3.54
C THR A 248 -0.16 -4.79 -4.62
N VAL A 249 -0.12 -3.47 -4.72
CA VAL A 249 -0.76 -2.71 -5.80
C VAL A 249 0.35 -1.94 -6.52
N THR A 250 0.43 -2.07 -7.85
CA THR A 250 1.34 -1.29 -8.69
C THR A 250 0.62 -0.03 -9.16
N ILE A 251 1.22 1.13 -8.97
CA ILE A 251 0.81 2.40 -9.59
C ILE A 251 1.58 2.49 -10.89
N THR A 252 0.88 2.56 -12.02
CA THR A 252 1.51 2.73 -13.33
C THR A 252 1.61 4.21 -13.64
N ASP A 253 2.83 4.63 -13.97
CA ASP A 253 3.16 6.00 -14.35
C ASP A 253 2.34 6.42 -15.59
N ALA A 254 1.81 7.62 -15.58
CA ALA A 254 1.04 8.22 -16.68
C ALA A 254 1.96 8.85 -17.73
N GLU A 255 3.16 9.22 -17.34
CA GLU A 255 4.17 9.82 -18.18
C GLU A 255 5.00 8.72 -18.89
N SER A 256 5.51 9.08 -20.05
CA SER A 256 6.43 8.19 -20.77
C SER A 256 7.88 8.51 -20.39
N ALA A 257 8.76 7.50 -20.40
CA ALA A 257 10.18 7.70 -20.20
C ALA A 257 10.72 8.86 -21.05
N PRO A 258 11.51 9.80 -20.49
CA PRO A 258 11.91 11.01 -21.18
C PRO A 258 12.87 10.75 -22.33
N THR A 259 12.80 11.61 -23.35
CA THR A 259 13.79 11.63 -24.44
C THR A 259 14.69 12.86 -24.34
N VAL A 260 15.98 12.72 -24.66
CA VAL A 260 16.98 13.78 -24.60
C VAL A 260 17.27 14.32 -25.99
N ASN A 261 17.14 15.64 -26.17
CA ASN A 261 17.56 16.35 -27.36
C ASN A 261 18.70 17.32 -27.05
N LEU A 262 19.68 17.42 -27.97
CA LEU A 262 20.76 18.39 -27.91
C LEU A 262 20.42 19.67 -28.72
N SER A 263 20.90 20.80 -28.21
CA SER A 263 20.91 22.07 -28.90
C SER A 263 22.14 22.90 -28.50
N SER A 264 22.56 23.84 -29.32
CA SER A 264 23.60 24.79 -28.96
C SER A 264 23.11 26.23 -29.14
N SER A 265 23.70 27.16 -28.40
CA SER A 265 23.40 28.60 -28.51
C SER A 265 23.83 29.21 -29.82
N SER A 266 24.76 28.56 -30.57
CA SER A 266 25.22 28.96 -31.89
C SER A 266 25.60 27.72 -32.73
N THR A 267 25.59 27.83 -34.05
CA THR A 267 26.09 26.82 -34.97
C THR A 267 27.54 27.08 -35.43
N SER A 268 28.13 28.17 -34.94
CA SER A 268 29.52 28.53 -35.21
C SER A 268 30.14 29.17 -33.97
N ILE A 269 31.39 28.91 -33.75
CA ILE A 269 32.21 29.47 -32.67
C ILE A 269 33.53 29.93 -33.30
N THR A 270 34.03 31.09 -32.93
CA THR A 270 35.32 31.62 -33.42
C THR A 270 36.35 31.44 -32.34
N GLU A 271 37.54 31.00 -32.77
CA GLU A 271 38.76 30.94 -31.96
C GLU A 271 39.26 32.35 -31.77
N THR A 272 39.04 32.92 -30.57
CA THR A 272 39.42 34.29 -30.25
C THR A 272 40.17 34.30 -28.94
N GLU A 273 41.13 35.23 -28.75
CA GLU A 273 41.91 35.39 -27.53
C GLU A 273 41.05 35.57 -26.24
N ASP A 274 39.80 35.99 -26.37
CA ASP A 274 38.87 36.16 -25.23
C ASP A 274 38.09 34.88 -24.87
N GLY A 275 38.24 33.79 -25.66
CA GLY A 275 37.70 32.46 -25.38
C GLY A 275 36.18 32.43 -25.24
N SER A 276 35.43 33.12 -26.10
CA SER A 276 33.96 33.20 -26.09
C SER A 276 33.31 31.82 -26.23
N ALA A 277 32.85 31.24 -25.13
CA ALA A 277 32.21 29.92 -25.10
C ALA A 277 30.76 29.97 -25.59
N ILE A 278 30.31 28.90 -26.23
CA ILE A 278 28.89 28.67 -26.51
C ILE A 278 28.32 27.64 -25.54
N THR A 279 27.01 27.72 -25.34
CA THR A 279 26.29 26.80 -24.42
C THR A 279 25.73 25.62 -25.21
N LEU A 280 26.10 24.41 -24.83
CA LEU A 280 25.45 23.15 -25.19
C LEU A 280 24.33 22.88 -24.20
N THR A 281 23.13 22.59 -24.66
CA THR A 281 21.96 22.29 -23.81
C THR A 281 21.39 20.93 -24.16
N ALA A 282 21.22 20.09 -23.15
CA ALA A 282 20.44 18.88 -23.23
C ALA A 282 19.04 19.16 -22.64
N THR A 283 17.99 18.77 -23.36
CA THR A 283 16.58 19.02 -22.97
C THR A 283 15.82 17.68 -22.93
N LEU A 284 15.14 17.40 -21.80
CA LEU A 284 14.21 16.29 -21.64
C LEU A 284 12.83 16.64 -22.22
N SER A 285 12.12 15.64 -22.73
CA SER A 285 10.74 15.79 -23.21
C SER A 285 9.75 16.08 -22.06
N ASN A 286 10.02 15.55 -20.86
CA ASN A 286 9.27 15.73 -19.63
C ASN A 286 10.22 15.66 -18.42
N LYS A 287 9.77 16.06 -17.25
CA LYS A 287 10.53 15.93 -16.00
C LYS A 287 10.66 14.48 -15.59
N ALA A 288 11.69 14.19 -14.80
CA ALA A 288 11.87 12.90 -14.12
C ALA A 288 12.23 13.12 -12.65
N ASP A 289 11.88 12.18 -11.80
CA ASP A 289 12.22 12.15 -10.37
C ASP A 289 13.70 11.86 -10.12
N GLU A 290 14.36 11.20 -11.08
CA GLU A 290 15.79 10.91 -11.06
C GLU A 290 16.58 11.88 -11.96
N ALA A 291 17.85 12.10 -11.57
CA ALA A 291 18.78 12.85 -12.41
C ALA A 291 19.19 12.04 -13.66
N VAL A 292 19.20 12.70 -14.82
CA VAL A 292 19.65 12.11 -16.08
C VAL A 292 21.07 12.57 -16.38
N THR A 293 21.99 11.61 -16.53
CA THR A 293 23.36 11.86 -17.00
C THR A 293 23.43 11.68 -18.50
N VAL A 294 23.95 12.70 -19.18
CA VAL A 294 24.08 12.81 -20.63
C VAL A 294 25.56 12.89 -20.98
N PRO A 295 26.23 11.75 -21.21
CA PRO A 295 27.62 11.77 -21.68
C PRO A 295 27.73 12.40 -23.06
N ILE A 296 28.80 13.18 -23.28
CA ILE A 296 29.06 13.87 -24.53
C ILE A 296 30.20 13.14 -25.27
N THR A 297 29.99 12.91 -26.56
CA THR A 297 30.98 12.39 -27.46
C THR A 297 31.19 13.35 -28.59
N THR A 298 32.44 13.48 -29.07
CA THR A 298 32.82 14.42 -30.12
C THR A 298 33.45 13.69 -31.32
N SER A 299 33.29 14.29 -32.48
CA SER A 299 33.93 13.88 -33.76
C SER A 299 33.97 15.07 -34.71
N GLY A 300 34.62 14.90 -35.85
CA GLY A 300 34.76 15.97 -36.83
C GLY A 300 36.23 16.18 -37.22
N THR A 301 36.58 17.36 -37.77
CA THR A 301 37.98 17.71 -38.10
C THR A 301 38.67 18.41 -36.93
N ALA A 302 37.87 19.14 -36.10
CA ALA A 302 38.40 19.80 -34.91
C ALA A 302 38.85 18.78 -33.85
N THR A 303 39.95 19.01 -33.19
CA THR A 303 40.66 18.11 -32.27
C THR A 303 40.53 18.63 -30.83
N GLU A 304 40.02 17.78 -29.94
CA GLU A 304 39.95 18.10 -28.52
C GLU A 304 41.35 18.35 -27.92
N GLY A 305 41.47 19.40 -27.15
CA GLY A 305 42.71 19.83 -26.49
C GLY A 305 43.61 20.68 -27.34
N THR A 306 43.35 20.77 -28.67
CA THR A 306 44.01 21.67 -29.59
C THR A 306 43.09 22.82 -29.95
N ASP A 307 41.94 22.51 -30.52
CA ASP A 307 41.02 23.50 -31.12
C ASP A 307 39.84 23.85 -30.17
N TYR A 308 39.56 22.99 -29.19
CA TYR A 308 38.57 23.25 -28.14
C TYR A 308 38.91 22.48 -26.86
N ALA A 309 38.47 23.03 -25.70
CA ALA A 309 38.61 22.37 -24.43
C ALA A 309 37.67 21.17 -24.30
N THR A 310 38.03 20.18 -23.44
CA THR A 310 37.18 19.01 -23.11
C THR A 310 35.80 19.44 -22.72
N ILE A 311 34.77 18.89 -23.36
CA ILE A 311 33.38 19.15 -23.07
C ILE A 311 32.92 18.19 -21.95
N SER A 312 32.44 18.73 -20.82
CA SER A 312 31.95 17.92 -19.70
C SER A 312 30.63 17.26 -20.05
N ASP A 313 30.38 16.07 -19.47
CA ASP A 313 29.06 15.45 -19.47
C ASP A 313 28.03 16.41 -18.84
N ILE A 314 26.79 16.34 -19.36
CA ILE A 314 25.68 17.15 -18.86
C ILE A 314 24.89 16.33 -17.86
N THR A 315 24.60 16.90 -16.69
CA THR A 315 23.64 16.34 -15.73
C THR A 315 22.37 17.20 -15.74
N ILE A 316 21.22 16.58 -16.00
CA ILE A 316 19.91 17.17 -15.81
C ILE A 316 19.42 16.72 -14.44
N ALA A 317 19.24 17.64 -13.52
CA ALA A 317 18.84 17.33 -12.15
C ALA A 317 17.40 16.79 -12.09
N ALA A 318 17.11 15.98 -11.09
CA ALA A 318 15.74 15.53 -10.78
C ALA A 318 14.75 16.73 -10.75
N GLY A 319 13.60 16.58 -11.36
CA GLY A 319 12.58 17.62 -11.51
C GLY A 319 12.89 18.72 -12.52
N ALA A 320 14.11 18.76 -13.10
CA ALA A 320 14.49 19.69 -14.16
C ALA A 320 14.25 19.09 -15.54
N THR A 321 14.11 19.95 -16.54
CA THR A 321 14.00 19.53 -17.95
C THR A 321 15.23 19.88 -18.78
N THR A 322 16.20 20.61 -18.21
CA THR A 322 17.42 21.03 -18.95
C THR A 322 18.66 20.93 -18.11
N GLY A 323 19.77 20.61 -18.77
CA GLY A 323 21.12 20.71 -18.28
C GLY A 323 22.04 21.32 -19.33
N THR A 324 23.19 21.87 -18.95
CA THR A 324 24.08 22.57 -19.88
C THR A 324 25.53 22.22 -19.64
N ALA A 325 26.33 22.33 -20.71
CA ALA A 325 27.78 22.36 -20.70
C ALA A 325 28.28 23.51 -21.59
N SER A 326 29.54 23.88 -21.42
CA SER A 326 30.17 24.91 -22.25
C SER A 326 31.08 24.25 -23.32
N ILE A 327 31.05 24.79 -24.53
CA ILE A 327 32.04 24.51 -25.58
C ILE A 327 32.94 25.75 -25.67
N THR A 328 34.18 25.59 -25.28
CA THR A 328 35.16 26.69 -25.25
C THR A 328 36.22 26.44 -26.30
N PRO A 329 36.37 27.31 -27.33
CA PRO A 329 37.44 27.19 -28.30
C PRO A 329 38.78 27.45 -27.63
N THR A 330 39.83 26.94 -28.23
CA THR A 330 41.21 27.20 -27.82
C THR A 330 41.84 28.05 -28.94
N ASP A 331 42.28 29.27 -28.61
CA ASP A 331 42.97 30.16 -29.51
C ASP A 331 44.45 29.81 -29.55
N ASP A 332 45.06 29.78 -30.76
CA ASP A 332 46.51 29.66 -30.92
C ASP A 332 47.01 30.65 -32.00
N ASN A 333 48.14 30.52 -32.62
CA ASN A 333 48.66 31.40 -33.68
C ASN A 333 48.96 30.62 -34.95
N ILE A 334 48.12 29.61 -35.25
CA ILE A 334 48.23 28.77 -36.45
C ILE A 334 46.98 29.00 -37.30
N SER A 335 47.17 29.31 -38.56
CA SER A 335 46.00 29.44 -39.47
C SER A 335 45.54 28.04 -39.91
N GLU A 336 44.34 27.67 -39.52
CA GLU A 336 43.77 26.32 -39.72
C GLU A 336 42.52 26.33 -40.62
N GLY A 337 41.85 27.47 -40.73
CA GLY A 337 40.64 27.63 -41.50
C GLY A 337 39.39 27.24 -40.74
N ILE A 338 38.37 26.76 -41.44
CA ILE A 338 37.11 26.35 -40.78
C ILE A 338 37.12 24.84 -40.53
N GLU A 339 36.95 24.47 -39.29
CA GLU A 339 36.87 23.08 -38.89
C GLU A 339 35.44 22.70 -38.44
N THR A 340 35.15 21.40 -38.41
CA THR A 340 33.84 20.89 -37.94
C THR A 340 33.98 20.20 -36.61
N LEU A 341 33.11 20.53 -35.68
CA LEU A 341 32.92 19.83 -34.41
C LEU A 341 31.52 19.21 -34.41
N VAL A 342 31.44 17.90 -34.39
CA VAL A 342 30.18 17.16 -34.21
C VAL A 342 30.10 16.69 -32.76
N VAL A 343 29.07 17.17 -32.04
CA VAL A 343 28.79 16.79 -30.66
C VAL A 343 27.59 15.87 -30.64
N SER A 344 27.71 14.70 -30.01
CA SER A 344 26.70 13.66 -29.99
C SER A 344 26.44 13.15 -28.57
N LEU A 345 25.23 12.63 -28.35
CA LEU A 345 24.89 11.91 -27.09
C LEU A 345 25.71 10.60 -27.01
N GLY A 346 26.30 10.35 -25.87
CA GLY A 346 26.79 9.04 -25.45
C GLY A 346 25.69 8.14 -24.93
N THR A 347 26.03 7.13 -24.13
CA THR A 347 25.06 6.25 -23.49
C THR A 347 24.42 6.95 -22.28
N LEU A 348 23.14 7.26 -22.37
CA LEU A 348 22.38 7.93 -21.32
C LEU A 348 22.20 7.01 -20.09
N SER A 349 22.04 7.60 -18.92
CA SER A 349 21.67 6.89 -17.68
C SER A 349 20.78 7.76 -16.78
N GLY A 350 19.90 7.11 -16.02
CA GLY A 350 18.87 7.72 -15.17
C GLY A 350 17.52 7.85 -15.88
N ALA A 351 16.44 7.66 -15.13
CA ALA A 351 15.05 7.82 -15.54
C ALA A 351 14.67 7.11 -16.86
N ASP A 352 15.29 5.98 -17.17
CA ASP A 352 15.09 5.24 -18.44
C ASP A 352 15.18 6.12 -19.70
N ALA A 353 15.91 7.25 -19.60
CA ALA A 353 16.02 8.25 -20.64
C ALA A 353 16.63 7.68 -21.93
N THR A 354 16.04 8.04 -23.06
CA THR A 354 16.48 7.61 -24.39
C THR A 354 16.83 8.82 -25.28
N ALA A 355 17.60 8.58 -26.34
CA ALA A 355 17.93 9.65 -27.29
C ALA A 355 16.68 10.08 -28.07
N GLY A 356 16.47 11.38 -28.13
CA GLY A 356 15.41 12.01 -28.91
C GLY A 356 15.80 12.17 -30.39
N SER A 357 15.03 12.97 -31.11
CA SER A 357 15.23 13.19 -32.56
C SER A 357 16.51 13.96 -32.90
N THR A 358 16.99 14.79 -31.96
CA THR A 358 18.24 15.55 -32.11
C THR A 358 19.31 15.00 -31.17
N SER A 359 19.91 13.87 -31.53
CA SER A 359 20.96 13.20 -30.77
C SER A 359 22.38 13.66 -31.10
N SER A 360 22.56 14.48 -32.13
CA SER A 360 23.82 15.11 -32.47
C SER A 360 23.61 16.48 -33.13
N ILE A 361 24.60 17.37 -32.96
CA ILE A 361 24.67 18.68 -33.59
C ILE A 361 26.03 18.86 -34.25
N SER A 362 26.10 19.65 -35.30
CA SER A 362 27.34 20.00 -35.98
C SER A 362 27.58 21.50 -35.88
N LEU A 363 28.78 21.86 -35.51
CA LEU A 363 29.24 23.24 -35.30
C LEU A 363 30.44 23.50 -36.20
N ASN A 364 30.64 24.75 -36.59
CA ASN A 364 31.86 25.22 -37.26
C ASN A 364 32.74 25.90 -36.20
N LEU A 365 33.98 25.48 -36.08
CA LEU A 365 35.04 26.25 -35.46
C LEU A 365 35.67 27.11 -36.55
N VAL A 366 35.75 28.41 -36.33
CA VAL A 366 36.26 29.39 -37.27
C VAL A 366 37.50 29.98 -36.68
N ASP A 367 38.63 29.71 -37.36
CA ASP A 367 39.96 30.27 -37.08
C ASP A 367 39.93 31.78 -37.46
N ASP A 368 40.47 32.65 -36.59
CA ASP A 368 40.58 34.11 -36.85
C ASP A 368 41.99 34.54 -37.22
N ASP A 369 42.91 33.59 -37.26
CA ASP A 369 44.30 33.80 -37.69
C ASP A 369 44.42 33.86 -39.22
N VAL A 370 44.78 35.01 -39.71
CA VAL A 370 45.01 35.25 -41.15
C VAL A 370 46.47 35.52 -41.42
N PRO A 371 47.14 34.61 -42.15
CA PRO A 371 48.54 34.81 -42.49
C PRO A 371 48.77 35.94 -43.49
N ASN A 372 49.68 36.85 -43.17
CA ASN A 372 50.13 37.89 -44.08
C ASN A 372 51.39 37.39 -44.84
N ILE A 373 51.39 37.58 -46.19
CA ILE A 373 52.51 37.20 -47.02
C ILE A 373 53.34 38.42 -47.29
N THR A 374 54.63 38.34 -46.97
CA THR A 374 55.59 39.36 -47.29
C THR A 374 56.54 38.83 -48.36
N LEU A 375 56.71 39.56 -49.48
CA LEU A 375 57.60 39.24 -50.53
C LEU A 375 58.89 40.11 -50.45
N THR A 376 60.02 39.47 -50.35
CA THR A 376 61.34 40.15 -50.35
C THR A 376 62.17 39.64 -51.43
N THR A 377 63.24 40.46 -51.82
CA THR A 377 64.18 40.10 -52.83
C THR A 377 65.60 40.17 -52.29
N SER A 378 66.49 39.28 -52.74
CA SER A 378 67.87 39.21 -52.32
C SER A 378 68.70 40.44 -52.77
N ALA A 379 68.22 41.25 -53.71
CA ALA A 379 68.82 42.50 -54.11
C ALA A 379 67.78 43.39 -54.82
N ALA A 380 67.92 44.71 -54.71
CA ALA A 380 67.06 45.68 -55.42
C ALA A 380 67.31 45.83 -56.89
N SER A 381 68.46 45.35 -57.35
CA SER A 381 68.86 45.35 -58.77
C SER A 381 69.79 44.20 -59.09
N ILE A 382 69.80 43.75 -60.35
CA ILE A 382 70.68 42.74 -60.89
C ILE A 382 71.17 43.27 -62.22
N ALA A 383 72.55 43.10 -62.49
CA ALA A 383 73.10 43.52 -63.76
C ALA A 383 72.67 42.52 -64.82
N GLU A 384 72.30 43.01 -66.00
CA GLU A 384 71.80 42.21 -67.13
C GLU A 384 72.82 41.19 -67.63
N ASN A 385 74.10 41.51 -67.49
CA ASN A 385 75.22 40.60 -67.89
C ASN A 385 75.67 39.71 -66.70
N SER A 386 74.98 39.68 -65.55
CA SER A 386 75.36 38.87 -64.44
C SER A 386 74.88 37.44 -64.62
N SER A 387 75.75 36.49 -64.23
CA SER A 387 75.40 35.07 -64.11
C SER A 387 74.66 34.78 -62.75
N SER A 388 74.44 35.79 -61.93
CA SER A 388 73.81 35.68 -60.65
C SER A 388 72.26 35.66 -60.80
N SER A 389 71.57 34.87 -60.06
CA SER A 389 70.12 34.86 -59.95
C SER A 389 69.65 35.76 -58.78
N LEU A 390 68.53 36.35 -58.97
CA LEU A 390 67.84 37.08 -57.91
C LEU A 390 66.86 36.10 -57.27
N THR A 391 66.90 35.97 -55.95
CA THR A 391 65.98 35.13 -55.19
C THR A 391 64.83 35.99 -54.63
N LEU A 392 63.62 35.61 -54.98
CA LEU A 392 62.42 36.11 -54.31
C LEU A 392 62.06 35.16 -53.17
N THR A 393 61.81 35.71 -51.97
CA THR A 393 61.43 34.94 -50.78
C THR A 393 60.07 35.43 -50.35
N ALA A 394 59.11 34.54 -50.37
CA ALA A 394 57.80 34.76 -49.70
C ALA A 394 57.89 34.22 -48.26
N THR A 395 57.52 35.03 -47.34
CA THR A 395 57.51 34.68 -45.91
C THR A 395 56.09 34.93 -45.34
N THR A 396 55.57 33.97 -44.61
CA THR A 396 54.31 34.10 -43.91
C THR A 396 54.48 34.75 -42.49
N SER A 397 53.55 35.51 -41.99
CA SER A 397 53.59 36.08 -40.65
C SER A 397 53.40 35.03 -39.55
N MET A 398 52.75 33.89 -39.87
CA MET A 398 52.44 32.80 -38.95
C MET A 398 52.52 31.44 -39.68
N VAL A 399 52.37 30.38 -38.90
CA VAL A 399 52.25 29.01 -39.42
C VAL A 399 50.84 28.81 -39.99
N ALA A 400 50.70 28.06 -41.04
CA ALA A 400 49.42 27.59 -41.56
C ALA A 400 49.47 26.07 -41.72
N THR A 401 48.37 25.40 -41.44
CA THR A 401 48.24 23.94 -41.62
C THR A 401 48.12 23.56 -43.08
N ASP A 402 47.54 24.44 -43.92
CA ASP A 402 47.41 24.26 -45.35
C ASP A 402 48.55 24.94 -46.17
N ASP A 403 48.84 24.40 -47.35
CA ASP A 403 49.79 24.99 -48.27
C ASP A 403 49.33 26.35 -48.79
N ILE A 404 50.18 27.39 -48.62
CA ILE A 404 49.90 28.72 -49.15
C ILE A 404 50.53 28.86 -50.51
N VAL A 405 49.74 29.03 -51.58
CA VAL A 405 50.20 29.22 -52.94
C VAL A 405 50.33 30.70 -53.25
N VAL A 406 51.55 31.18 -53.42
CA VAL A 406 51.82 32.57 -53.79
C VAL A 406 52.00 32.65 -55.30
N THR A 407 51.04 33.20 -56.02
CA THR A 407 51.13 33.43 -57.46
C THR A 407 51.86 34.74 -57.74
N LEU A 408 53.03 34.65 -58.44
CA LEU A 408 53.81 35.82 -58.77
C LEU A 408 53.38 36.40 -60.10
N GLY A 409 53.10 37.69 -60.12
CA GLY A 409 52.88 38.44 -61.33
C GLY A 409 54.08 39.40 -61.60
N ALA A 410 54.61 39.49 -62.83
CA ALA A 410 55.61 40.45 -63.19
C ALA A 410 55.03 41.56 -64.07
N ALA A 411 55.30 42.85 -63.67
CA ALA A 411 54.97 44.02 -64.48
C ALA A 411 56.19 44.95 -64.57
N GLY A 412 56.39 45.61 -65.66
CA GLY A 412 57.51 46.52 -65.84
C GLY A 412 57.87 46.73 -67.28
N THR A 413 58.99 47.41 -67.55
CA THR A 413 59.49 47.72 -68.87
C THR A 413 60.56 46.71 -69.41
N ALA A 414 61.04 45.81 -68.54
CA ALA A 414 61.91 44.71 -68.91
C ALA A 414 61.10 43.62 -69.64
N GLY A 415 61.42 43.30 -70.88
CA GLY A 415 60.78 42.20 -71.60
C GLY A 415 61.23 40.88 -71.10
N LEU A 416 60.28 39.89 -70.94
CA LEU A 416 60.65 38.48 -70.75
C LEU A 416 61.39 38.02 -72.02
N GLY A 417 62.72 37.83 -71.90
CA GLY A 417 63.48 37.32 -72.99
C GLY A 417 62.92 35.99 -73.48
N SER A 418 62.60 35.87 -74.77
CA SER A 418 62.34 34.58 -75.42
C SER A 418 63.60 33.75 -75.36
N ALA A 419 63.57 32.55 -74.78
CA ALA A 419 64.65 31.59 -74.80
C ALA A 419 64.99 31.14 -76.18
#